data_2bb2c1f7be3274f28b6ac18b968957e4
#
_entry.id   2bb2c1f7be3274f28b6ac18b968957e4
#
_cell.length_a   1.000
_cell.length_b   1.000
_cell.length_c   1.000
_cell.angle_alpha   90.00
_cell.angle_beta   90.00
_cell.angle_gamma   90.00
#
_symmetry.space_group_name_H-M   'P 1'
#
loop_
_entity.id
_entity.type
_entity.pdbx_description
1 polymer ?
#
loop_
_entity_poly.entity_id
_entity_poly.type
_entity_poly.pdbx_seq_one_letter_code
_entity_poly.pdbx_strand_id
1 'polypeptide(L)'
;IDATRADYEKWQAEDGKTLFDSPNWHALQTYLGGGSIDNIELIETYANGAVDSLKWLEDTIGVPFKNDYIFMAIGGKWARGHQVDLVAATGKESDNGGRIYIEKLQQYAEKLGTTIETNAKVTTLTVGDDGAVNGCIAERTDGSTITVNAKTVILATGGYAASSDL
;
A
#
# COMPACT_ATOMS: atom_id res chain seq x y z
N ILE A 1 8.06 -10.68 21.10
CA ILE A 1 8.54 -10.02 22.35
C ILE A 1 10.06 -10.17 22.49
N ASP A 2 10.60 -11.39 22.39
CA ASP A 2 12.04 -11.61 22.58
C ASP A 2 12.88 -10.95 21.46
N ALA A 3 12.44 -11.03 20.20
CA ALA A 3 13.08 -10.34 19.09
C ALA A 3 13.07 -8.82 19.28
N THR A 4 11.95 -8.24 19.71
CA THR A 4 11.85 -6.80 20.01
C THR A 4 12.77 -6.39 21.16
N ARG A 5 12.92 -7.23 22.17
CA ARG A 5 13.83 -6.98 23.30
C ARG A 5 15.28 -6.97 22.82
N ALA A 6 15.68 -7.94 21.99
CA ALA A 6 17.01 -7.99 21.42
C ALA A 6 17.30 -6.75 20.55
N ASP A 7 16.35 -6.29 19.73
CA ASP A 7 16.49 -5.06 18.96
C ASP A 7 16.71 -3.84 19.88
N TYR A 8 15.97 -3.75 20.97
CA TYR A 8 16.08 -2.65 21.93
C TYR A 8 17.44 -2.64 22.64
N GLU A 9 17.92 -3.80 23.08
CA GLU A 9 19.23 -3.95 23.71
C GLU A 9 20.36 -3.56 22.74
N LYS A 10 20.23 -3.97 21.48
CA LYS A 10 21.18 -3.56 20.43
C LYS A 10 21.16 -2.05 20.20
N TRP A 11 19.99 -1.45 20.04
CA TRP A 11 19.84 0.00 19.90
C TRP A 11 20.44 0.76 21.09
N GLN A 12 20.21 0.31 22.33
CA GLN A 12 20.81 0.94 23.51
C GLN A 12 22.35 0.88 23.49
N ALA A 13 22.91 -0.22 23.01
CA ALA A 13 24.35 -0.40 22.96
C ALA A 13 25.01 0.42 21.84
N GLU A 14 24.36 0.58 20.69
CA GLU A 14 24.93 1.21 19.50
C GLU A 14 24.61 2.71 19.41
N ASP A 15 23.40 3.11 19.69
CA ASP A 15 22.93 4.49 19.52
C ASP A 15 22.32 5.06 20.81
N GLY A 16 21.18 4.56 21.26
CA GLY A 16 20.47 4.96 22.48
C GLY A 16 20.03 6.44 22.53
N LYS A 17 20.20 7.20 21.44
CA LYS A 17 19.98 8.66 21.39
C LYS A 17 18.81 9.06 20.49
N THR A 18 18.51 8.26 19.48
CA THR A 18 17.37 8.46 18.57
C THR A 18 16.13 7.76 19.08
N LEU A 19 14.98 8.00 18.45
CA LEU A 19 13.77 7.24 18.77
C LEU A 19 13.97 5.78 18.39
N PHE A 20 13.82 4.86 19.35
CA PHE A 20 13.86 3.43 19.07
C PHE A 20 12.73 3.03 18.14
N ASP A 21 13.06 2.35 17.04
CA ASP A 21 12.10 1.62 16.22
C ASP A 21 12.77 0.42 15.55
N SER A 22 11.96 -0.60 15.24
CA SER A 22 12.39 -1.78 14.50
C SER A 22 11.18 -2.47 13.85
N PRO A 23 11.40 -3.30 12.81
CA PRO A 23 10.33 -4.13 12.25
C PRO A 23 9.63 -4.99 13.31
N ASN A 24 10.38 -5.60 14.23
CA ASN A 24 9.81 -6.41 15.31
C ASN A 24 8.95 -5.57 16.27
N TRP A 25 9.39 -4.34 16.60
CA TRP A 25 8.59 -3.43 17.41
C TRP A 25 7.32 -2.99 16.70
N HIS A 26 7.40 -2.70 15.40
CA HIS A 26 6.25 -2.38 14.57
C HIS A 26 5.25 -3.54 14.52
N ALA A 27 5.72 -4.75 14.25
CA ALA A 27 4.89 -5.96 14.21
C ALA A 27 4.20 -6.21 15.55
N LEU A 28 4.94 -6.12 16.66
CA LEU A 28 4.38 -6.32 18.01
C LEU A 28 3.28 -5.29 18.33
N GLN A 29 3.51 -4.02 18.05
CA GLN A 29 2.50 -2.97 18.30
C GLN A 29 1.26 -3.19 17.42
N THR A 30 1.42 -3.58 16.16
CA THR A 30 0.30 -3.85 15.25
C THR A 30 -0.52 -5.05 15.75
N TYR A 31 0.13 -6.15 16.09
CA TYR A 31 -0.53 -7.35 16.61
C TYR A 31 -1.31 -7.07 17.90
N LEU A 32 -0.69 -6.39 18.87
CA LEU A 32 -1.36 -6.02 20.12
C LEU A 32 -2.50 -5.01 19.89
N GLY A 33 -2.34 -4.10 18.93
CA GLY A 33 -3.36 -3.13 18.55
C GLY A 33 -4.60 -3.76 17.92
N GLY A 34 -4.43 -4.86 17.18
CA GLY A 34 -5.48 -5.69 16.61
C GLY A 34 -6.11 -6.69 17.61
N GLY A 35 -5.80 -6.58 18.90
CA GLY A 35 -6.36 -7.47 19.92
C GLY A 35 -5.75 -8.88 19.93
N SER A 36 -4.60 -9.05 19.30
CA SER A 36 -3.85 -10.32 19.24
C SER A 36 -4.59 -11.47 18.52
N ILE A 37 -5.49 -11.13 17.61
CA ILE A 37 -6.27 -12.10 16.81
C ILE A 37 -5.83 -12.16 15.35
N ASP A 38 -4.96 -11.24 14.92
CA ASP A 38 -4.53 -11.10 13.54
C ASP A 38 -3.48 -12.16 13.16
N ASN A 39 -3.30 -12.34 11.84
CA ASN A 39 -2.25 -13.21 11.31
C ASN A 39 -0.88 -12.57 11.48
N ILE A 40 -0.09 -13.08 12.44
CA ILE A 40 1.23 -12.52 12.78
C ILE A 40 2.22 -12.61 11.61
N GLU A 41 2.17 -13.64 10.76
CA GLU A 41 3.08 -13.79 9.62
C GLU A 41 2.86 -12.69 8.58
N LEU A 42 1.62 -12.28 8.35
CA LEU A 42 1.29 -11.16 7.48
C LEU A 42 1.76 -9.83 8.07
N ILE A 43 1.60 -9.65 9.38
CA ILE A 43 2.07 -8.46 10.09
C ILE A 43 3.59 -8.33 10.01
N GLU A 44 4.31 -9.44 10.23
CA GLU A 44 5.78 -9.47 10.11
C GLU A 44 6.23 -9.20 8.67
N THR A 45 5.55 -9.77 7.68
CA THR A 45 5.82 -9.50 6.26
C THR A 45 5.67 -8.01 5.95
N TYR A 46 4.58 -7.40 6.41
CA TYR A 46 4.34 -5.96 6.25
C TYR A 46 5.43 -5.12 6.95
N ALA A 47 5.71 -5.41 8.22
CA ALA A 47 6.66 -4.62 9.01
C ALA A 47 8.09 -4.70 8.45
N ASN A 48 8.51 -5.88 8.00
CA ASN A 48 9.83 -6.07 7.39
C ASN A 48 9.94 -5.41 6.00
N GLY A 49 8.86 -5.36 5.22
CA GLY A 49 8.84 -4.74 3.90
C GLY A 49 8.60 -3.23 3.89
N ALA A 50 8.23 -2.62 5.02
CA ALA A 50 7.74 -1.24 5.06
C ALA A 50 8.77 -0.21 4.57
N VAL A 51 10.02 -0.31 5.01
CA VAL A 51 11.11 0.63 4.64
C VAL A 51 11.46 0.51 3.17
N ASP A 52 11.58 -0.72 2.65
CA ASP A 52 11.92 -0.94 1.25
C ASP A 52 10.78 -0.49 0.32
N SER A 53 9.53 -0.67 0.73
CA SER A 53 8.36 -0.16 0.01
C SER A 53 8.33 1.37 -0.03
N LEU A 54 8.67 2.04 1.08
CA LEU A 54 8.77 3.49 1.12
C LEU A 54 9.87 4.01 0.19
N LYS A 55 11.06 3.41 0.24
CA LYS A 55 12.17 3.77 -0.65
C LYS A 55 11.82 3.52 -2.12
N TRP A 56 11.12 2.44 -2.44
CA TRP A 56 10.66 2.19 -3.79
C TRP A 56 9.69 3.27 -4.28
N LEU A 57 8.75 3.71 -3.42
CA LEU A 57 7.83 4.81 -3.75
C LEU A 57 8.59 6.13 -3.99
N GLU A 58 9.62 6.42 -3.20
CA GLU A 58 10.42 7.63 -3.32
C GLU A 58 11.38 7.56 -4.51
N ASP A 59 12.26 6.56 -4.55
CA ASP A 59 13.38 6.48 -5.48
C ASP A 59 12.95 6.02 -6.88
N THR A 60 11.97 5.11 -6.97
CA THR A 60 11.57 4.47 -8.25
C THR A 60 10.32 5.11 -8.81
N ILE A 61 9.31 5.31 -8.00
CA ILE A 61 8.02 5.89 -8.44
C ILE A 61 8.09 7.42 -8.46
N GLY A 62 8.92 8.02 -7.61
CA GLY A 62 9.13 9.47 -7.54
C GLY A 62 8.03 10.19 -6.76
N VAL A 63 7.49 9.55 -5.72
CA VAL A 63 6.60 10.21 -4.74
C VAL A 63 7.45 11.05 -3.81
N PRO A 64 7.31 12.37 -3.77
CA PRO A 64 8.08 13.19 -2.86
C PRO A 64 7.50 13.12 -1.44
N PHE A 65 8.32 12.71 -0.48
CA PHE A 65 7.95 12.74 0.93
C PHE A 65 8.62 13.90 1.66
N LYS A 66 7.98 14.40 2.74
CA LYS A 66 8.60 15.35 3.65
C LYS A 66 9.72 14.67 4.42
N ASN A 67 10.92 15.26 4.40
CA ASN A 67 12.10 14.72 5.07
C ASN A 67 12.24 15.17 6.53
N ASP A 68 11.50 16.21 6.93
CA ASP A 68 11.56 16.85 8.23
C ASP A 68 10.37 16.53 9.14
N TYR A 69 9.46 15.68 8.69
CA TYR A 69 8.23 15.41 9.41
C TYR A 69 7.75 13.97 9.25
N ILE A 70 7.60 13.30 10.39
CA ILE A 70 6.93 11.99 10.51
C ILE A 70 5.74 12.16 11.45
N PHE A 71 4.55 11.76 11.02
CA PHE A 71 3.35 11.90 11.84
C PHE A 71 2.91 10.58 12.47
N MET A 72 2.16 10.70 13.55
CA MET A 72 1.48 9.59 14.18
C MET A 72 0.02 9.55 13.71
N ALA A 73 -0.39 8.47 13.06
CA ALA A 73 -1.77 8.28 12.66
C ALA A 73 -2.70 8.17 13.88
N ILE A 74 -3.96 8.55 13.72
CA ILE A 74 -4.98 8.42 14.78
C ILE A 74 -5.09 6.94 15.19
N GLY A 75 -4.98 6.66 16.49
CA GLY A 75 -4.92 5.31 17.05
C GLY A 75 -3.54 4.65 17.05
N GLY A 76 -2.56 5.23 16.35
CA GLY A 76 -1.17 4.78 16.41
C GLY A 76 -0.52 5.11 17.76
N LYS A 77 0.43 4.26 18.16
CA LYS A 77 1.24 4.48 19.37
C LYS A 77 2.65 4.96 19.06
N TRP A 78 3.01 5.03 17.78
CA TRP A 78 4.34 5.38 17.29
C TRP A 78 4.26 6.17 16.00
N ALA A 79 5.10 7.19 15.84
CA ALA A 79 5.16 8.00 14.63
C ALA A 79 5.87 7.22 13.50
N ARG A 80 5.14 6.84 12.46
CA ARG A 80 5.65 6.14 11.26
C ARG A 80 5.00 6.63 9.97
N GLY A 81 4.14 7.64 10.04
CA GLY A 81 3.44 8.16 8.87
C GLY A 81 4.33 9.09 8.06
N HIS A 82 4.59 8.75 6.81
CA HIS A 82 5.28 9.60 5.85
C HIS A 82 4.27 10.40 5.04
N GLN A 83 4.38 11.71 5.06
CA GLN A 83 3.48 12.61 4.36
C GLN A 83 4.09 13.04 3.03
N VAL A 84 3.26 13.02 1.97
CA VAL A 84 3.65 13.59 0.68
C VAL A 84 3.99 15.07 0.85
N ASP A 85 5.11 15.50 0.30
CA ASP A 85 5.47 16.91 0.18
C ASP A 85 4.66 17.52 -0.97
N LEU A 86 3.54 18.14 -0.62
CA LEU A 86 2.64 18.74 -1.59
C LEU A 86 3.28 19.91 -2.34
N VAL A 87 4.14 20.68 -1.65
CA VAL A 87 4.84 21.80 -2.28
C VAL A 87 5.83 21.31 -3.32
N ALA A 88 6.61 20.30 -2.99
CA ALA A 88 7.52 19.66 -3.96
C ALA A 88 6.78 19.01 -5.13
N ALA A 89 5.60 18.39 -4.87
CA ALA A 89 4.80 17.73 -5.89
C ALA A 89 4.05 18.69 -6.82
N THR A 90 3.51 19.78 -6.30
CA THR A 90 2.50 20.61 -7.00
C THR A 90 2.77 22.12 -6.96
N GLY A 91 3.74 22.56 -6.16
CA GLY A 91 3.98 23.98 -5.88
C GLY A 91 2.94 24.63 -4.94
N LYS A 92 2.05 23.84 -4.31
CA LYS A 92 0.98 24.33 -3.43
C LYS A 92 1.08 23.69 -2.05
N GLU A 93 0.72 24.43 -1.01
CA GLU A 93 0.70 23.94 0.37
C GLU A 93 -0.49 23.00 0.65
N SER A 94 -1.56 23.10 -0.13
CA SER A 94 -2.76 22.28 0.01
C SER A 94 -3.13 21.61 -1.30
N ASP A 95 -3.18 20.29 -1.29
CA ASP A 95 -3.64 19.42 -2.40
C ASP A 95 -3.99 18.04 -1.84
N ASN A 96 -4.44 17.13 -2.69
CA ASN A 96 -4.76 15.76 -2.31
C ASN A 96 -3.53 14.86 -2.44
N GLY A 97 -2.89 14.51 -1.31
CA GLY A 97 -1.71 13.64 -1.28
C GLY A 97 -1.99 12.25 -1.88
N GLY A 98 -3.19 11.69 -1.71
CA GLY A 98 -3.59 10.43 -2.33
C GLY A 98 -3.58 10.48 -3.85
N ARG A 99 -4.00 11.61 -4.44
CA ARG A 99 -3.93 11.83 -5.88
C ARG A 99 -2.49 11.75 -6.40
N ILE A 100 -1.53 12.33 -5.68
CA ILE A 100 -0.11 12.29 -6.07
C ILE A 100 0.39 10.84 -6.19
N TYR A 101 0.04 9.97 -5.22
CA TYR A 101 0.38 8.55 -5.31
C TYR A 101 -0.16 7.91 -6.58
N ILE A 102 -1.46 8.11 -6.86
CA ILE A 102 -2.12 7.51 -8.03
C ILE A 102 -1.48 8.00 -9.33
N GLU A 103 -1.28 9.32 -9.47
CA GLU A 103 -0.66 9.90 -10.66
C GLU A 103 0.76 9.36 -10.90
N LYS A 104 1.59 9.28 -9.86
CA LYS A 104 2.95 8.78 -9.97
C LYS A 104 2.99 7.28 -10.31
N LEU A 105 2.18 6.47 -9.65
CA LEU A 105 2.06 5.04 -9.93
C LEU A 105 1.53 4.77 -11.33
N GLN A 106 0.53 5.55 -11.79
CA GLN A 106 -0.01 5.45 -13.14
C GLN A 106 1.07 5.77 -14.19
N GLN A 107 1.78 6.89 -14.05
CA GLN A 107 2.87 7.27 -14.94
C GLN A 107 3.95 6.19 -15.04
N TYR A 108 4.28 5.57 -13.90
CA TYR A 108 5.26 4.49 -13.88
C TYR A 108 4.75 3.21 -14.55
N ALA A 109 3.49 2.83 -14.31
CA ALA A 109 2.86 1.67 -14.96
C ALA A 109 2.80 1.85 -16.49
N GLU A 110 2.38 3.04 -16.96
CA GLU A 110 2.34 3.38 -18.39
C GLU A 110 3.74 3.33 -19.02
N LYS A 111 4.76 3.83 -18.31
CA LYS A 111 6.17 3.72 -18.74
C LYS A 111 6.63 2.27 -18.91
N LEU A 112 6.09 1.35 -18.12
CA LEU A 112 6.36 -0.09 -18.24
C LEU A 112 5.51 -0.77 -19.33
N GLY A 113 4.66 -0.04 -20.03
CA GLY A 113 3.80 -0.56 -21.11
C GLY A 113 2.47 -1.15 -20.60
N THR A 114 2.06 -0.85 -19.38
CA THR A 114 0.76 -1.26 -18.85
C THR A 114 -0.36 -0.47 -19.53
N THR A 115 -1.37 -1.16 -20.03
CA THR A 115 -2.60 -0.52 -20.53
C THR A 115 -3.53 -0.26 -19.34
N ILE A 116 -4.02 0.97 -19.22
CA ILE A 116 -4.97 1.38 -18.18
C ILE A 116 -6.29 1.77 -18.86
N GLU A 117 -7.34 1.03 -18.55
CA GLU A 117 -8.70 1.33 -19.01
C GLU A 117 -9.50 1.93 -17.86
N THR A 118 -9.98 3.16 -18.06
CA THR A 118 -10.86 3.85 -17.13
C THR A 118 -12.31 3.84 -17.62
N ASN A 119 -13.27 4.11 -16.72
CA ASN A 119 -14.70 4.08 -17.05
C ASN A 119 -15.15 2.72 -17.62
N ALA A 120 -14.50 1.66 -17.16
CA ALA A 120 -14.78 0.28 -17.53
C ALA A 120 -15.06 -0.54 -16.26
N LYS A 121 -16.31 -0.94 -16.07
CA LYS A 121 -16.76 -1.74 -14.92
C LYS A 121 -16.58 -3.22 -15.24
N VAL A 122 -15.71 -3.91 -14.52
CA VAL A 122 -15.62 -5.38 -14.63
C VAL A 122 -16.91 -5.99 -14.07
N THR A 123 -17.58 -6.76 -14.88
CA THR A 123 -18.88 -7.39 -14.56
C THR A 123 -18.78 -8.89 -14.39
N THR A 124 -17.79 -9.52 -15.02
CA THR A 124 -17.67 -10.99 -15.05
C THR A 124 -16.20 -11.40 -15.09
N LEU A 125 -15.83 -12.42 -14.32
CA LEU A 125 -14.59 -13.16 -14.51
C LEU A 125 -14.83 -14.29 -15.49
N THR A 126 -13.97 -14.45 -16.49
CA THR A 126 -14.04 -15.60 -17.41
C THR A 126 -13.26 -16.78 -16.85
N VAL A 127 -13.82 -17.97 -17.03
CA VAL A 127 -13.26 -19.22 -16.50
C VAL A 127 -13.07 -20.19 -17.66
N GLY A 128 -11.91 -20.81 -17.72
CA GLY A 128 -11.61 -21.85 -18.71
C GLY A 128 -12.24 -23.19 -18.38
N ASP A 129 -12.11 -24.15 -19.31
CA ASP A 129 -12.64 -25.52 -19.14
C ASP A 129 -11.98 -26.28 -17.97
N ASP A 130 -10.80 -25.85 -17.55
CA ASP A 130 -10.05 -26.35 -16.39
C ASP A 130 -10.48 -25.74 -15.05
N GLY A 131 -11.45 -24.82 -15.06
CA GLY A 131 -11.92 -24.09 -13.88
C GLY A 131 -11.04 -22.92 -13.47
N ALA A 132 -9.94 -22.62 -14.17
CA ALA A 132 -9.07 -21.49 -13.87
C ALA A 132 -9.64 -20.19 -14.44
N VAL A 133 -9.47 -19.09 -13.68
CA VAL A 133 -9.79 -17.74 -14.17
C VAL A 133 -8.77 -17.36 -15.24
N ASN A 134 -9.25 -17.03 -16.42
CA ASN A 134 -8.44 -16.73 -17.61
C ASN A 134 -8.68 -15.34 -18.21
N GLY A 135 -9.43 -14.48 -17.50
CA GLY A 135 -9.70 -13.12 -17.94
C GLY A 135 -10.92 -12.49 -17.27
N CYS A 136 -11.40 -11.42 -17.88
CA CYS A 136 -12.61 -10.74 -17.44
C CYS A 136 -13.35 -10.05 -18.60
N ILE A 137 -14.60 -9.69 -18.34
CA ILE A 137 -15.41 -8.84 -19.20
C ILE A 137 -15.71 -7.55 -18.44
N ALA A 138 -15.50 -6.42 -19.10
CA ALA A 138 -15.83 -5.10 -18.57
C ALA A 138 -16.80 -4.37 -19.51
N GLU A 139 -17.69 -3.60 -18.91
CA GLU A 139 -18.64 -2.72 -19.61
C GLU A 139 -18.18 -1.27 -19.49
N ARG A 140 -18.08 -0.56 -20.60
CA ARG A 140 -17.77 0.87 -20.64
C ARG A 140 -19.02 1.72 -20.44
N THR A 141 -18.83 2.97 -20.11
CA THR A 141 -19.94 3.94 -19.92
C THR A 141 -20.76 4.20 -21.19
N ASP A 142 -20.22 3.90 -22.37
CA ASP A 142 -20.93 3.99 -23.65
C ASP A 142 -21.73 2.71 -23.98
N GLY A 143 -21.75 1.71 -23.09
CA GLY A 143 -22.41 0.43 -23.27
C GLY A 143 -21.61 -0.60 -24.08
N SER A 144 -20.44 -0.26 -24.58
CA SER A 144 -19.56 -1.24 -25.23
C SER A 144 -18.88 -2.16 -24.21
N THR A 145 -18.50 -3.36 -24.65
CA THR A 145 -17.82 -4.33 -23.78
C THR A 145 -16.38 -4.53 -24.21
N ILE A 146 -15.54 -4.80 -23.22
CA ILE A 146 -14.15 -5.22 -23.39
C ILE A 146 -14.01 -6.64 -22.86
N THR A 147 -13.41 -7.52 -23.63
CA THR A 147 -12.97 -8.84 -23.16
C THR A 147 -11.45 -8.81 -23.01
N VAL A 148 -10.98 -9.10 -21.81
CA VAL A 148 -9.55 -9.20 -21.49
C VAL A 148 -9.21 -10.65 -21.21
N ASN A 149 -8.29 -11.23 -21.99
CA ASN A 149 -7.73 -12.55 -21.73
C ASN A 149 -6.41 -12.40 -20.99
N ALA A 150 -6.22 -13.10 -19.89
CA ALA A 150 -5.05 -12.99 -19.05
C ALA A 150 -4.69 -14.36 -18.43
N LYS A 151 -3.41 -14.58 -18.18
CA LYS A 151 -2.93 -15.78 -17.47
C LYS A 151 -3.25 -15.72 -15.97
N THR A 152 -3.46 -14.54 -15.43
CA THR A 152 -3.76 -14.31 -14.02
C THR A 152 -4.59 -13.04 -13.89
N VAL A 153 -5.54 -13.02 -12.98
CA VAL A 153 -6.36 -11.84 -12.65
C VAL A 153 -6.16 -11.51 -11.18
N ILE A 154 -5.82 -10.24 -10.89
CA ILE A 154 -5.72 -9.73 -9.53
C ILE A 154 -6.95 -8.87 -9.25
N LEU A 155 -7.72 -9.23 -8.22
CA LEU A 155 -8.85 -8.43 -7.74
C LEU A 155 -8.35 -7.43 -6.71
N ALA A 156 -8.34 -6.14 -7.08
CA ALA A 156 -7.95 -5.04 -6.22
C ALA A 156 -9.08 -4.00 -6.09
N THR A 157 -10.30 -4.48 -5.89
CA THR A 157 -11.55 -3.72 -5.97
C THR A 157 -11.90 -2.92 -4.71
N GLY A 158 -11.04 -2.92 -3.71
CA GLY A 158 -11.24 -2.25 -2.44
C GLY A 158 -12.11 -3.05 -1.46
N GLY A 159 -12.60 -2.37 -0.43
CA GLY A 159 -13.41 -3.00 0.62
C GLY A 159 -14.90 -3.02 0.29
N TYR A 160 -15.64 -3.86 1.01
CA TYR A 160 -17.08 -4.09 0.82
C TYR A 160 -17.93 -3.44 1.91
N ALA A 161 -17.34 -2.74 2.89
CA ALA A 161 -18.04 -2.22 4.06
C ALA A 161 -19.17 -1.21 3.74
N ALA A 162 -19.15 -0.60 2.56
CA ALA A 162 -20.22 0.30 2.10
C ALA A 162 -21.27 -0.38 1.20
N SER A 163 -21.15 -1.69 0.95
CA SER A 163 -22.15 -2.42 0.17
C SER A 163 -23.36 -2.77 1.05
N SER A 164 -24.55 -2.43 0.57
CA SER A 164 -25.83 -2.84 1.19
C SER A 164 -26.26 -4.25 0.79
N ASP A 165 -25.58 -4.85 -0.17
CA ASP A 165 -25.98 -6.11 -0.81
C ASP A 165 -25.16 -7.32 -0.31
N LEU A 166 -24.27 -7.08 0.67
CA LEU A 166 -23.39 -8.10 1.27
C LEU A 166 -23.65 -8.21 2.78
#